data_c50f504303b3a347abe99c29081ec4be
#
_entry.id   c50f504303b3a347abe99c29081ec4be
#
_cell.length_a   1.000
_cell.length_b   1.000
_cell.length_c   1.000
_cell.angle_alpha   90.00
_cell.angle_beta   90.00
_cell.angle_gamma   90.00
#
_symmetry.space_group_name_H-M   'P 1'
#
loop_
_entity.id
_entity.type
_entity.pdbx_description
1 polymer ?
#
loop_
_entity_poly.entity_id
_entity_poly.type
_entity_poly.pdbx_seq_one_letter_code
_entity_poly.pdbx_strand_id
1 'polypeptide(L)'
;MIASLNGIIKKVDEKSIILEVNDIGYRIFVTSDTLHSAKIGAKQSFFTYLAVRENAMDLYGFCDQKEQDLFELLISISGIGPKGAINILSSVTVDTLINAIGSGSTNHLIKVSGIGRKTAEK
;
A
#
# COMPACT_ATOMS: atom_id res chain seq x y z
N MET A 1 1.68 14.48 -5.26
CA MET A 1 1.27 15.42 -4.34
C MET A 1 1.87 15.21 -2.96
N ILE A 2 1.37 14.30 -2.12
CA ILE A 2 2.12 13.95 -0.92
C ILE A 2 2.96 12.73 -1.30
N ALA A 3 4.25 12.93 -1.49
CA ALA A 3 5.15 11.89 -2.02
C ALA A 3 5.95 11.18 -0.94
N SER A 4 6.14 11.81 0.20
CA SER A 4 6.85 11.21 1.33
C SER A 4 6.51 11.95 2.62
N LEU A 5 6.63 11.24 3.74
CA LEU A 5 6.42 11.81 5.07
C LEU A 5 7.42 11.21 6.04
N ASN A 6 7.96 12.07 6.91
CA ASN A 6 8.83 11.67 8.01
C ASN A 6 8.19 12.14 9.31
N GLY A 7 8.04 11.26 10.26
CA GLY A 7 7.43 11.66 11.52
C GLY A 7 7.49 10.57 12.57
N ILE A 8 6.62 10.70 13.56
CA ILE A 8 6.59 9.81 14.72
C ILE A 8 5.27 9.06 14.71
N ILE A 9 5.33 7.73 14.89
CA ILE A 9 4.15 6.89 14.93
C ILE A 9 3.41 7.13 16.25
N LYS A 10 2.17 7.60 16.16
CA LYS A 10 1.34 7.89 17.34
C LYS A 10 0.31 6.82 17.62
N LYS A 11 -0.13 6.09 16.61
CA LYS A 11 -1.15 5.05 16.76
C LYS A 11 -0.97 3.99 15.69
N VAL A 12 -1.30 2.74 16.02
CA VAL A 12 -1.30 1.63 15.07
C VAL A 12 -2.69 1.00 15.10
N ASP A 13 -3.37 0.99 13.96
CA ASP A 13 -4.69 0.37 13.79
C ASP A 13 -4.56 -0.93 12.98
N GLU A 14 -5.68 -1.54 12.61
CA GLU A 14 -5.68 -2.81 11.87
C GLU A 14 -5.04 -2.72 10.48
N LYS A 15 -5.20 -1.58 9.81
CA LYS A 15 -4.74 -1.39 8.42
C LYS A 15 -3.99 -0.10 8.21
N SER A 16 -3.87 0.71 9.25
CA SER A 16 -3.26 2.03 9.12
C SER A 16 -2.50 2.41 10.37
N ILE A 17 -1.69 3.43 10.23
CA ILE A 17 -1.02 4.08 11.35
C ILE A 17 -1.35 5.57 11.32
N ILE A 18 -1.18 6.23 12.46
CA ILE A 18 -1.18 7.69 12.50
C ILE A 18 0.26 8.13 12.66
N LEU A 19 0.75 8.87 11.68
CA LEU A 19 2.10 9.45 11.70
C LEU A 19 1.98 10.95 11.97
N GLU A 20 2.61 11.42 13.01
CA GLU A 20 2.60 12.84 13.34
C GLU A 20 3.78 13.54 12.70
N VAL A 21 3.49 14.53 11.87
CA VAL A 21 4.48 15.35 11.18
C VAL A 21 4.14 16.81 11.46
N ASN A 22 5.01 17.51 12.17
CA ASN A 22 4.80 18.93 12.53
C ASN A 22 3.41 19.18 13.12
N ASP A 23 3.04 18.40 14.12
CA ASP A 23 1.77 18.51 14.85
C ASP A 23 0.52 18.14 14.04
N ILE A 24 0.70 17.55 12.86
CA ILE A 24 -0.42 17.05 12.05
C ILE A 24 -0.35 15.52 12.05
N GLY A 25 -1.45 14.87 12.42
CA GLY A 25 -1.55 13.40 12.37
C GLY A 25 -2.08 12.94 11.02
N TYR A 26 -1.26 12.21 10.27
CA TYR A 26 -1.66 11.63 8.98
C TYR A 26 -2.04 10.18 9.17
N ARG A 27 -3.24 9.80 8.73
CA ARG A 27 -3.61 8.39 8.69
C ARG A 27 -3.06 7.80 7.40
N ILE A 28 -2.18 6.82 7.54
CA ILE A 28 -1.50 6.20 6.41
C ILE A 28 -1.86 4.72 6.39
N PHE A 29 -2.44 4.24 5.30
CA PHE A 29 -2.70 2.82 5.10
C PHE A 29 -1.40 2.15 4.66
N VAL A 30 -1.06 1.05 5.30
CA VAL A 30 0.22 0.37 5.10
C VAL A 30 0.01 -1.13 4.94
N THR A 31 1.06 -1.83 4.49
CA THR A 31 1.01 -3.28 4.38
C THR A 31 1.02 -3.92 5.76
N SER A 32 0.63 -5.19 5.82
CA SER A 32 0.63 -5.94 7.08
C SER A 32 2.03 -6.07 7.68
N ASP A 33 3.07 -6.20 6.83
CA ASP A 33 4.44 -6.26 7.31
C ASP A 33 4.84 -4.96 8.02
N THR A 34 4.47 -3.83 7.44
CA THR A 34 4.74 -2.52 8.05
C THR A 34 3.99 -2.38 9.37
N LEU A 35 2.73 -2.85 9.43
CA LEU A 35 1.95 -2.81 10.68
C LEU A 35 2.62 -3.61 11.78
N HIS A 36 3.12 -4.81 11.46
CA HIS A 36 3.78 -5.68 12.44
C HIS A 36 5.08 -5.08 12.97
N SER A 37 5.79 -4.33 12.15
CA SER A 37 7.06 -3.72 12.55
C SER A 37 6.89 -2.33 13.15
N ALA A 38 5.71 -1.72 13.05
CA ALA A 38 5.48 -0.36 13.53
C ALA A 38 5.45 -0.31 15.06
N LYS A 39 6.13 0.70 15.61
CA LYS A 39 6.19 0.91 17.07
C LYS A 39 5.77 2.32 17.40
N ILE A 40 4.83 2.45 18.34
CA ILE A 40 4.37 3.76 18.81
C ILE A 40 5.56 4.49 19.43
N GLY A 41 5.74 5.76 19.04
CA GLY A 41 6.85 6.59 19.51
C GLY A 41 8.08 6.52 18.62
N ALA A 42 8.14 5.60 17.68
CA ALA A 42 9.29 5.46 16.79
C ALA A 42 9.23 6.48 15.65
N LYS A 43 10.40 6.96 15.27
CA LYS A 43 10.57 7.82 14.11
C LYS A 43 10.58 6.96 12.86
N GLN A 44 9.79 7.35 11.86
CA GLN A 44 9.71 6.56 10.62
C GLN A 44 9.48 7.44 9.41
N SER A 45 10.05 7.02 8.28
CA SER A 45 9.86 7.65 6.99
C SER A 45 9.04 6.75 6.08
N PHE A 46 8.17 7.35 5.30
CA PHE A 46 7.36 6.61 4.33
C PHE A 46 7.42 7.30 2.98
N PHE A 47 7.48 6.48 1.93
CA PHE A 47 7.10 6.94 0.58
C PHE A 47 5.60 6.82 0.50
N THR A 48 4.92 7.84 0.02
CA THR A 48 3.47 7.89 0.09
C THR A 48 2.82 8.05 -1.28
N TYR A 49 1.58 7.61 -1.36
CA TYR A 49 0.73 7.79 -2.52
C TYR A 49 -0.62 8.31 -2.04
N LEU A 50 -1.04 9.45 -2.56
CA LEU A 50 -2.34 10.04 -2.20
C LEU A 50 -3.37 9.65 -3.25
N ALA A 51 -4.33 8.82 -2.84
CA ALA A 51 -5.45 8.44 -3.70
C ALA A 51 -6.60 9.41 -3.49
N VAL A 52 -6.89 10.20 -4.51
CA VAL A 52 -7.96 11.19 -4.48
C VAL A 52 -9.12 10.70 -5.30
N ARG A 53 -10.29 10.64 -4.68
CA ARG A 53 -11.53 10.28 -5.35
C ARG A 53 -12.56 11.36 -5.06
N GLU A 54 -13.70 11.30 -5.74
CA GLU A 54 -14.76 12.29 -5.62
C GLU A 54 -15.16 12.54 -4.16
N ASN A 55 -15.24 11.49 -3.36
CA ASN A 55 -15.73 11.58 -1.99
C ASN A 55 -14.73 11.07 -0.94
N ALA A 56 -13.47 10.88 -1.32
CA ALA A 56 -12.46 10.37 -0.37
C ALA A 56 -11.05 10.76 -0.77
N MET A 57 -10.19 10.94 0.24
CA MET A 57 -8.76 11.13 0.06
C MET A 57 -8.07 10.18 1.01
N ASP A 58 -7.40 9.16 0.47
CA ASP A 58 -6.72 8.15 1.26
C ASP A 58 -5.22 8.19 0.99
N LEU A 59 -4.43 8.12 2.04
CA LEU A 59 -2.97 8.14 1.94
C LEU A 59 -2.43 6.75 2.21
N TYR A 60 -1.61 6.25 1.28
CA TYR A 60 -0.96 4.94 1.38
C TYR A 60 0.54 5.14 1.55
N GLY A 61 1.16 4.34 2.42
CA GLY A 61 2.57 4.50 2.74
C GLY A 61 3.37 3.21 2.61
N PHE A 62 4.63 3.37 2.21
CA PHE A 62 5.55 2.26 1.94
C PHE A 62 6.91 2.57 2.55
N CYS A 63 7.57 1.54 3.08
CA CYS A 63 8.86 1.71 3.73
C CYS A 63 10.00 1.90 2.75
N ASP A 64 9.87 1.41 1.52
CA ASP A 64 10.90 1.58 0.50
C ASP A 64 10.29 1.92 -0.85
N GLN A 65 11.13 2.42 -1.75
CA GLN A 65 10.71 2.87 -3.07
C GLN A 65 10.22 1.71 -3.94
N LYS A 66 10.82 0.55 -3.78
CA LYS A 66 10.44 -0.64 -4.56
C LYS A 66 9.00 -1.05 -4.30
N GLU A 67 8.58 -1.01 -3.05
CA GLU A 67 7.21 -1.30 -2.64
C GLU A 67 6.23 -0.29 -3.22
N GLN A 68 6.59 0.99 -3.17
CA GLN A 68 5.77 2.05 -3.77
C GLN A 68 5.65 1.87 -5.28
N ASP A 69 6.75 1.58 -5.96
CA ASP A 69 6.74 1.38 -7.41
C ASP A 69 5.84 0.23 -7.81
N LEU A 70 5.86 -0.88 -7.06
CA LEU A 70 4.97 -2.00 -7.28
C LEU A 70 3.51 -1.64 -7.06
N PHE A 71 3.24 -0.88 -6.03
CA PHE A 71 1.88 -0.40 -5.75
C PHE A 71 1.35 0.41 -6.94
N GLU A 72 2.14 1.36 -7.43
CA GLU A 72 1.74 2.18 -8.57
C GLU A 72 1.56 1.35 -9.84
N LEU A 73 2.39 0.35 -10.03
CA LEU A 73 2.25 -0.57 -11.15
C LEU A 73 0.95 -1.37 -11.05
N LEU A 74 0.62 -1.86 -9.87
CA LEU A 74 -0.61 -2.62 -9.64
C LEU A 74 -1.86 -1.78 -9.90
N ILE A 75 -1.89 -0.54 -9.43
CA ILE A 75 -3.06 0.31 -9.65
C ILE A 75 -3.20 0.75 -11.10
N SER A 76 -2.15 0.62 -11.91
CA SER A 76 -2.23 0.87 -13.36
C SER A 76 -2.97 -0.24 -14.08
N ILE A 77 -3.11 -1.41 -13.47
CA ILE A 77 -3.86 -2.53 -14.04
C ILE A 77 -5.36 -2.26 -13.89
N SER A 78 -6.09 -2.36 -15.00
CA SER A 78 -7.53 -2.14 -14.98
C SER A 78 -8.21 -3.06 -13.98
N GLY A 79 -9.02 -2.49 -13.09
CA GLY A 79 -9.76 -3.24 -12.09
C GLY A 79 -9.03 -3.41 -10.75
N ILE A 80 -7.76 -3.01 -10.65
CA ILE A 80 -7.06 -3.04 -9.36
C ILE A 80 -6.99 -1.63 -8.81
N GLY A 81 -7.70 -1.39 -7.70
CA GLY A 81 -7.66 -0.12 -7.00
C GLY A 81 -6.64 -0.14 -5.86
N PRO A 82 -6.47 1.00 -5.15
CA PRO A 82 -5.50 1.09 -4.07
C PRO A 82 -5.68 0.05 -2.97
N LYS A 83 -6.90 -0.25 -2.57
CA LYS A 83 -7.15 -1.27 -1.53
C LYS A 83 -6.74 -2.66 -1.99
N GLY A 84 -7.05 -3.01 -3.24
CA GLY A 84 -6.64 -4.29 -3.82
C GLY A 84 -5.12 -4.38 -3.92
N ALA A 85 -4.47 -3.32 -4.35
CA ALA A 85 -3.02 -3.28 -4.47
C ALA A 85 -2.33 -3.48 -3.11
N ILE A 86 -2.81 -2.79 -2.07
CA ILE A 86 -2.21 -2.94 -0.73
C ILE A 86 -2.42 -4.35 -0.18
N ASN A 87 -3.56 -4.97 -0.48
CA ASN A 87 -3.82 -6.36 -0.08
C ASN A 87 -2.88 -7.34 -0.78
N ILE A 88 -2.60 -7.12 -2.06
CA ILE A 88 -1.65 -7.94 -2.80
C ILE A 88 -0.25 -7.81 -2.19
N LEU A 89 0.18 -6.59 -1.91
CA LEU A 89 1.49 -6.35 -1.30
C LEU A 89 1.59 -6.93 0.11
N SER A 90 0.49 -7.04 0.82
CA SER A 90 0.45 -7.64 2.16
C SER A 90 0.49 -9.17 2.12
N SER A 91 0.11 -9.78 1.00
CA SER A 91 -0.05 -11.22 0.90
C SER A 91 1.12 -11.95 0.27
N VAL A 92 1.97 -11.26 -0.50
CA VAL A 92 3.09 -11.87 -1.21
C VAL A 92 4.36 -11.06 -1.05
N THR A 93 5.50 -11.72 -1.28
CA THR A 93 6.78 -11.01 -1.28
C THR A 93 6.91 -10.17 -2.56
N VAL A 94 7.77 -9.16 -2.50
CA VAL A 94 8.05 -8.29 -3.64
C VAL A 94 8.55 -9.11 -4.83
N ASP A 95 9.47 -10.06 -4.57
CA ASP A 95 10.05 -10.88 -5.65
C ASP A 95 9.01 -11.78 -6.31
N THR A 96 8.14 -12.41 -5.51
CA THR A 96 7.05 -13.23 -6.05
C THR A 96 6.11 -12.39 -6.91
N LEU A 97 5.80 -11.18 -6.47
CA LEU A 97 4.91 -10.28 -7.18
C LEU A 97 5.52 -9.84 -8.51
N ILE A 98 6.81 -9.51 -8.52
CA ILE A 98 7.51 -9.12 -9.74
C ILE A 98 7.45 -10.26 -10.76
N ASN A 99 7.69 -11.49 -10.33
CA ASN A 99 7.61 -12.66 -11.20
C ASN A 99 6.21 -12.88 -11.76
N ALA A 100 5.18 -12.71 -10.92
CA ALA A 100 3.79 -12.88 -11.34
C ALA A 100 3.40 -11.83 -12.41
N ILE A 101 3.79 -10.59 -12.19
CA ILE A 101 3.50 -9.50 -13.14
C ILE A 101 4.28 -9.72 -14.44
N GLY A 102 5.55 -10.07 -14.33
CA GLY A 102 6.42 -10.29 -15.48
C GLY A 102 5.96 -11.46 -16.37
N SER A 103 5.35 -12.48 -15.78
CA SER A 103 4.82 -13.62 -16.52
C SER A 103 3.39 -13.40 -17.02
N GLY A 104 2.75 -12.30 -16.64
CA GLY A 104 1.36 -12.02 -16.99
C GLY A 104 0.34 -12.87 -16.25
N SER A 105 0.72 -13.41 -15.10
CA SER A 105 -0.13 -14.32 -14.34
C SER A 105 -1.18 -13.59 -13.51
N THR A 106 -2.31 -13.25 -14.15
CA THR A 106 -3.41 -12.57 -13.44
C THR A 106 -4.13 -13.51 -12.47
N ASN A 107 -4.16 -14.81 -12.75
CA ASN A 107 -4.78 -15.79 -11.86
C ASN A 107 -4.13 -15.82 -10.49
N HIS A 108 -2.82 -15.67 -10.43
CA HIS A 108 -2.11 -15.61 -9.16
C HIS A 108 -2.55 -14.40 -8.34
N LEU A 109 -2.71 -13.25 -9.00
CA LEU A 109 -3.17 -12.02 -8.34
C LEU A 109 -4.59 -12.17 -7.79
N ILE A 110 -5.46 -12.85 -8.50
CA ILE A 110 -6.82 -13.13 -8.04
C ILE A 110 -6.79 -13.92 -6.73
N LYS A 111 -5.97 -14.97 -6.68
CA LYS A 111 -5.89 -15.84 -5.51
C LYS A 111 -5.38 -15.13 -4.25
N VAL A 112 -4.36 -14.28 -4.41
CA VAL A 112 -3.74 -13.65 -3.23
C VAL A 112 -4.48 -12.43 -2.72
N SER A 113 -5.19 -11.73 -3.60
CA SER A 113 -5.83 -10.46 -3.23
C SER A 113 -7.31 -10.57 -2.94
N GLY A 114 -7.95 -11.66 -3.36
CA GLY A 114 -9.39 -11.79 -3.29
C GLY A 114 -10.14 -10.92 -4.30
N ILE A 115 -9.42 -10.37 -5.29
CA ILE A 115 -10.04 -9.60 -6.37
C ILE A 115 -10.86 -10.56 -7.24
N GLY A 116 -12.07 -10.15 -7.64
CA GLY A 116 -12.93 -10.94 -8.47
C GLY A 116 -12.29 -11.24 -9.83
N ARG A 117 -12.62 -12.43 -10.38
CA ARG A 117 -12.03 -12.89 -11.64
C ARG A 117 -12.17 -11.88 -12.77
N LYS A 118 -13.35 -11.28 -12.91
CA LYS A 118 -13.60 -10.29 -13.96
C LYS A 118 -12.67 -9.08 -13.85
N THR A 119 -12.41 -8.64 -12.63
CA THR A 119 -11.56 -7.50 -12.36
C THR A 119 -10.12 -7.78 -12.75
N ALA A 120 -9.59 -8.93 -12.38
CA ALA A 120 -8.19 -9.26 -12.62
C ALA A 120 -7.88 -9.61 -14.08
N GLU A 121 -8.86 -10.09 -14.83
CA GLU A 121 -8.69 -10.47 -16.23
C GLU A 121 -8.65 -9.25 -17.18
N LYS A 122 -9.04 -8.11 -16.72
CA LYS A 122 -8.97 -6.89 -17.49
C LYS A 122 -7.61 -6.25 -17.40
#